data_2aebec1527372282f3c0a72e4dd8fc0f
#
_entry.id   2aebec1527372282f3c0a72e4dd8fc0f
#
_cell.length_a   1.000
_cell.length_b   1.000
_cell.length_c   1.000
_cell.angle_alpha   90.00
_cell.angle_beta   90.00
_cell.angle_gamma   90.00
#
_symmetry.space_group_name_H-M   'P 1'
#
loop_
_entity.id
_entity.type
_entity.pdbx_description
1 polymer ?
#
loop_
_entity_poly.entity_id
_entity_poly.type
_entity_poly.pdbx_seq_one_letter_code
_entity_poly.pdbx_strand_id
1 'polypeptide(L)'
;KYLPYLPKTIWFNFHYLPWRQAVKLPIFLYRAKILRAKGSITISGDISTGMIRLGEPTVSLYPSTGFIWENHGGRCSFAGKCVIGNASGISLGKHGNLIFGNNFGATAALKLIAYHHIEFMENVLVGWDAIIMDTDFHRMRNRETGTFTKGYAPVLIGRNCWIGCRCTILKGTHLPAYCTLAAGTTIGKKIDGEGYKIISNTSELKIVKENYYRELGNDAIVYPVDSINNR
;
A
#
# COMPACT_ATOMS: atom_id res chain seq x y z
N LYS A 1 6.03 25.26 -6.51
CA LYS A 1 5.04 24.19 -6.38
C LYS A 1 4.93 23.68 -4.94
N TYR A 2 6.03 23.35 -4.24
CA TYR A 2 6.04 22.81 -2.87
C TYR A 2 6.10 23.87 -1.77
N LEU A 3 6.42 25.11 -2.10
CA LEU A 3 6.69 26.19 -1.12
C LEU A 3 5.58 26.33 -0.03
N PRO A 4 4.29 26.32 -0.37
CA PRO A 4 3.23 26.42 0.64
C PRO A 4 3.13 25.22 1.58
N TYR A 5 3.74 24.08 1.20
CA TYR A 5 3.66 22.83 1.95
C TYR A 5 4.96 22.49 2.67
N LEU A 6 5.98 23.36 2.60
CA LEU A 6 7.27 23.20 3.26
C LEU A 6 7.16 23.02 4.79
N PRO A 7 6.36 23.79 5.53
CA PRO A 7 6.27 23.61 6.98
C PRO A 7 5.84 22.17 7.35
N LYS A 8 4.84 21.62 6.65
CA LYS A 8 4.37 20.26 6.87
C LYS A 8 5.38 19.21 6.41
N THR A 9 6.07 19.47 5.30
CA THR A 9 7.16 18.64 4.79
C THR A 9 8.32 18.56 5.80
N ILE A 10 8.76 19.71 6.33
CA ILE A 10 9.82 19.77 7.36
C ILE A 10 9.39 18.97 8.59
N TRP A 11 8.22 19.30 9.15
CA TRP A 11 7.69 18.59 10.30
C TRP A 11 7.66 17.07 10.09
N PHE A 12 7.16 16.58 8.94
CA PHE A 12 7.04 15.17 8.65
C PHE A 12 8.39 14.44 8.60
N ASN A 13 9.40 15.07 7.98
CA ASN A 13 10.75 14.50 7.93
C ASN A 13 11.36 14.40 9.33
N PHE A 14 11.29 15.48 10.13
CA PHE A 14 11.83 15.48 11.48
C PHE A 14 11.05 14.62 12.47
N HIS A 15 9.77 14.38 12.21
CA HIS A 15 8.94 13.50 13.03
C HIS A 15 9.30 12.02 12.85
N TYR A 16 9.61 11.60 11.60
CA TYR A 16 9.81 10.19 11.30
C TYR A 16 11.27 9.77 11.13
N LEU A 17 12.15 10.66 10.72
CA LEU A 17 13.51 10.31 10.29
C LEU A 17 14.55 10.77 11.29
N PRO A 18 15.69 10.05 11.39
CA PRO A 18 16.86 10.52 12.13
C PRO A 18 17.32 11.88 11.58
N TRP A 19 17.86 12.75 12.45
CA TRP A 19 18.33 14.10 12.10
C TRP A 19 19.15 14.15 10.81
N ARG A 20 20.15 13.25 10.69
CA ARG A 20 21.04 13.20 9.52
C ARG A 20 20.33 12.97 8.19
N GLN A 21 19.15 12.33 8.21
CA GLN A 21 18.31 12.13 7.04
C GLN A 21 17.30 13.29 6.90
N ALA A 22 16.68 13.69 8.00
CA ALA A 22 15.64 14.71 8.01
C ALA A 22 16.09 16.06 7.45
N VAL A 23 17.32 16.50 7.74
CA VAL A 23 17.89 17.76 7.22
C VAL A 23 18.00 17.79 5.69
N LYS A 24 18.10 16.63 5.04
CA LYS A 24 18.12 16.51 3.58
C LYS A 24 16.72 16.58 2.96
N LEU A 25 15.65 16.60 3.78
CA LEU A 25 14.24 16.62 3.35
C LEU A 25 13.94 15.60 2.25
N PRO A 26 14.18 14.30 2.46
CA PRO A 26 13.96 13.30 1.42
C PRO A 26 12.48 13.11 1.06
N ILE A 27 11.55 13.39 1.97
CA ILE A 27 10.11 13.21 1.75
C ILE A 27 9.45 14.55 1.51
N PHE A 28 8.90 14.77 0.32
CA PHE A 28 8.09 15.93 -0.01
C PHE A 28 6.60 15.59 0.02
N LEU A 29 5.83 16.45 0.71
CA LEU A 29 4.39 16.34 0.79
C LEU A 29 3.73 17.42 -0.07
N TYR A 30 2.74 17.03 -0.89
CA TYR A 30 1.94 17.97 -1.65
C TYR A 30 0.48 17.90 -1.18
N ARG A 31 -0.04 19.02 -0.65
CA ARG A 31 -1.41 19.12 -0.10
C ARG A 31 -1.78 17.99 0.86
N ALA A 32 -0.82 17.48 1.64
CA ALA A 32 -1.07 16.32 2.48
C ALA A 32 -1.98 16.64 3.66
N LYS A 33 -2.97 15.77 3.89
CA LYS A 33 -3.77 15.69 5.12
C LYS A 33 -3.22 14.54 5.96
N ILE A 34 -2.68 14.85 7.14
CA ILE A 34 -2.17 13.87 8.08
C ILE A 34 -3.24 13.60 9.12
N LEU A 35 -3.83 12.42 9.07
CA LEU A 35 -4.88 11.99 10.01
C LEU A 35 -4.28 11.39 11.27
N ARG A 36 -3.23 10.58 11.12
CA ARG A 36 -2.44 10.00 12.21
C ARG A 36 -0.98 9.86 11.77
N ALA A 37 -0.08 10.05 12.72
CA ALA A 37 1.35 10.01 12.47
C ALA A 37 2.08 9.19 13.56
N LYS A 38 1.58 7.99 13.87
CA LYS A 38 2.27 7.03 14.75
C LYS A 38 3.19 6.12 13.93
N GLY A 39 3.86 5.18 14.60
CA GLY A 39 4.73 4.20 13.96
C GLY A 39 6.04 4.78 13.45
N SER A 40 6.61 4.17 12.41
CA SER A 40 7.93 4.53 11.91
C SER A 40 8.00 4.58 10.39
N ILE A 41 8.94 5.41 9.89
CA ILE A 41 9.38 5.41 8.50
C ILE A 41 10.89 5.18 8.47
N THR A 42 11.34 4.30 7.56
CA THR A 42 12.77 4.06 7.30
C THR A 42 13.09 4.26 5.83
N ILE A 43 14.27 4.78 5.55
CA ILE A 43 14.80 4.92 4.19
C ILE A 43 16.18 4.25 4.18
N SER A 44 16.36 3.23 3.35
CA SER A 44 17.57 2.41 3.31
C SER A 44 18.51 2.73 2.15
N GLY A 45 18.08 3.48 1.14
CA GLY A 45 18.91 3.90 0.01
C GLY A 45 19.66 5.21 0.25
N ASP A 46 20.41 5.65 -0.75
CA ASP A 46 21.07 6.96 -0.75
C ASP A 46 20.06 8.09 -0.63
N ILE A 47 20.26 8.94 0.37
CA ILE A 47 19.32 10.00 0.68
C ILE A 47 19.57 11.23 -0.18
N SER A 48 18.59 11.60 -0.98
CA SER A 48 18.57 12.86 -1.73
C SER A 48 17.27 13.63 -1.47
N THR A 49 17.34 14.96 -1.60
CA THR A 49 16.20 15.84 -1.39
C THR A 49 15.05 15.51 -2.32
N GLY A 50 13.84 15.32 -1.77
CA GLY A 50 12.62 15.07 -2.53
C GLY A 50 12.60 13.76 -3.33
N MET A 51 13.40 12.77 -2.95
CA MET A 51 13.39 11.44 -3.59
C MET A 51 12.08 10.69 -3.38
N ILE A 52 11.37 10.99 -2.32
CA ILE A 52 10.03 10.48 -2.01
C ILE A 52 9.05 11.64 -2.14
N ARG A 53 8.05 11.51 -2.99
CA ARG A 53 7.04 12.53 -3.24
C ARG A 53 5.64 11.96 -3.05
N LEU A 54 4.91 12.51 -2.08
CA LEU A 54 3.57 12.05 -1.73
C LEU A 54 2.55 13.13 -2.09
N GLY A 55 1.58 12.78 -2.92
CA GLY A 55 0.55 13.67 -3.44
C GLY A 55 0.97 14.45 -4.69
N GLU A 56 2.04 14.03 -5.37
CA GLU A 56 2.57 14.68 -6.58
C GLU A 56 1.48 14.83 -7.65
N PRO A 57 1.23 16.03 -8.21
CA PRO A 57 0.27 16.21 -9.31
C PRO A 57 0.87 15.67 -10.62
N THR A 58 0.81 14.37 -10.80
CA THR A 58 1.36 13.64 -11.96
C THR A 58 0.37 13.55 -13.12
N VAL A 59 -0.93 13.63 -12.84
CA VAL A 59 -2.00 13.49 -13.83
C VAL A 59 -2.96 14.68 -13.70
N SER A 60 -3.04 15.50 -14.74
CA SER A 60 -3.87 16.73 -14.74
C SER A 60 -5.37 16.45 -14.75
N LEU A 61 -5.79 15.26 -15.17
CA LEU A 61 -7.19 14.83 -15.19
C LEU A 61 -7.80 14.74 -13.79
N TYR A 62 -6.99 14.49 -12.78
CA TYR A 62 -7.47 14.33 -11.41
C TYR A 62 -7.43 15.65 -10.64
N PRO A 63 -8.49 15.97 -9.88
CA PRO A 63 -8.47 17.12 -8.98
C PRO A 63 -7.25 17.06 -8.05
N SER A 64 -6.60 18.21 -7.87
CA SER A 64 -5.42 18.31 -7.00
C SER A 64 -5.81 18.31 -5.52
N THR A 65 -6.38 17.21 -5.03
CA THR A 65 -6.84 17.03 -3.65
C THR A 65 -5.71 16.65 -2.68
N GLY A 66 -4.51 16.38 -3.21
CA GLY A 66 -3.33 16.08 -2.41
C GLY A 66 -3.23 14.61 -1.99
N PHE A 67 -2.81 14.38 -0.74
CA PHE A 67 -2.48 13.07 -0.22
C PHE A 67 -3.02 12.87 1.18
N ILE A 68 -3.47 11.67 1.51
CA ILE A 68 -3.88 11.30 2.87
C ILE A 68 -2.85 10.36 3.48
N TRP A 69 -2.34 10.74 4.66
CA TRP A 69 -1.48 9.88 5.47
C TRP A 69 -2.15 9.53 6.78
N GLU A 70 -2.31 8.24 7.03
CA GLU A 70 -2.83 7.70 8.26
C GLU A 70 -1.96 6.52 8.70
N ASN A 71 -1.24 6.66 9.81
CA ASN A 71 -0.44 5.58 10.40
C ASN A 71 -0.82 5.37 11.87
N HIS A 72 -1.41 4.24 12.16
CA HIS A 72 -1.86 3.84 13.50
C HIS A 72 -0.76 3.22 14.37
N GLY A 73 0.46 3.06 13.86
CA GLY A 73 1.61 2.49 14.58
C GLY A 73 2.43 1.50 13.76
N GLY A 74 2.09 1.31 12.49
CA GLY A 74 2.79 0.41 11.57
C GLY A 74 4.13 0.97 11.07
N ARG A 75 4.82 0.15 10.31
CA ARG A 75 6.12 0.46 9.70
C ARG A 75 5.98 0.70 8.21
N CYS A 76 6.62 1.75 7.71
CA CYS A 76 6.73 2.05 6.29
C CYS A 76 8.20 2.17 5.90
N SER A 77 8.64 1.42 4.89
CA SER A 77 10.03 1.42 4.45
C SER A 77 10.15 1.79 2.98
N PHE A 78 11.14 2.61 2.65
CA PHE A 78 11.47 3.00 1.28
C PHE A 78 12.90 2.59 0.97
N ALA A 79 13.10 1.77 -0.06
CA ALA A 79 14.43 1.38 -0.52
C ALA A 79 15.06 2.39 -1.49
N GLY A 80 14.34 3.44 -1.88
CA GLY A 80 14.85 4.44 -2.80
C GLY A 80 13.76 5.43 -3.24
N LYS A 81 13.77 5.80 -4.52
CA LYS A 81 12.81 6.75 -5.09
C LYS A 81 11.38 6.21 -5.03
N CYS A 82 10.45 7.07 -4.64
CA CYS A 82 9.03 6.76 -4.59
C CYS A 82 8.20 7.99 -4.97
N VAL A 83 7.28 7.84 -5.93
CA VAL A 83 6.37 8.91 -6.31
C VAL A 83 4.94 8.39 -6.23
N ILE A 84 4.14 8.98 -5.37
CA ILE A 84 2.70 8.70 -5.27
C ILE A 84 1.93 9.95 -5.66
N GLY A 85 1.12 9.82 -6.69
CA GLY A 85 0.35 10.91 -7.27
C GLY A 85 -0.76 11.45 -6.37
N ASN A 86 -1.33 12.56 -6.78
CA ASN A 86 -2.43 13.24 -6.08
C ASN A 86 -3.70 12.37 -5.97
N ALA A 87 -4.63 12.79 -5.12
CA ALA A 87 -5.85 12.08 -4.76
C ALA A 87 -5.60 10.69 -4.12
N SER A 88 -4.36 10.37 -3.77
CA SER A 88 -3.96 9.10 -3.17
C SER A 88 -4.00 9.13 -1.64
N GLY A 89 -4.04 7.95 -1.03
CA GLY A 89 -3.97 7.82 0.42
C GLY A 89 -3.36 6.50 0.85
N ILE A 90 -2.66 6.56 1.98
CA ILE A 90 -2.12 5.40 2.69
C ILE A 90 -2.77 5.32 4.07
N SER A 91 -3.36 4.18 4.39
CA SER A 91 -3.78 3.82 5.74
C SER A 91 -2.97 2.63 6.22
N LEU A 92 -2.21 2.84 7.30
CA LEU A 92 -1.30 1.86 7.86
C LEU A 92 -1.78 1.44 9.25
N GLY A 93 -2.10 0.18 9.42
CA GLY A 93 -2.56 -0.40 10.68
C GLY A 93 -1.45 -0.46 11.74
N LYS A 94 -1.82 -0.72 12.99
CA LYS A 94 -0.86 -0.80 14.11
C LYS A 94 0.25 -1.84 13.88
N HIS A 95 -0.09 -2.95 13.23
CA HIS A 95 0.83 -4.04 12.91
C HIS A 95 1.15 -4.12 11.40
N GLY A 96 0.76 -3.08 10.66
CA GLY A 96 1.00 -3.00 9.23
C GLY A 96 2.48 -2.82 8.90
N ASN A 97 2.95 -3.55 7.91
CA ASN A 97 4.29 -3.43 7.35
C ASN A 97 4.19 -3.14 5.86
N LEU A 98 4.61 -1.95 5.44
CA LEU A 98 4.53 -1.49 4.07
C LEU A 98 5.92 -1.21 3.54
N ILE A 99 6.31 -1.89 2.47
CA ILE A 99 7.64 -1.81 1.89
C ILE A 99 7.54 -1.36 0.43
N PHE A 100 8.23 -0.27 0.12
CA PHE A 100 8.42 0.21 -1.23
C PHE A 100 9.85 -0.05 -1.69
N GLY A 101 10.00 -0.87 -2.71
CA GLY A 101 11.25 -1.02 -3.46
C GLY A 101 11.65 0.28 -4.14
N ASN A 102 12.87 0.34 -4.65
CA ASN A 102 13.35 1.50 -5.37
C ASN A 102 12.54 1.76 -6.64
N ASN A 103 12.34 3.04 -6.97
CA ASN A 103 11.65 3.50 -8.18
C ASN A 103 10.17 3.04 -8.24
N PHE A 104 9.47 3.09 -7.09
CA PHE A 104 8.02 2.89 -7.06
C PHE A 104 7.30 4.12 -7.61
N GLY A 105 6.32 3.90 -8.47
CA GLY A 105 5.44 4.93 -9.02
C GLY A 105 3.96 4.58 -8.90
N ALA A 106 3.16 5.54 -8.43
CA ALA A 106 1.69 5.48 -8.56
C ALA A 106 1.19 6.79 -9.14
N THR A 107 0.40 6.73 -10.21
CA THR A 107 0.09 7.92 -10.99
C THR A 107 -0.93 8.84 -10.33
N ALA A 108 -2.07 8.33 -9.87
CA ALA A 108 -3.06 9.12 -9.12
C ALA A 108 -4.09 8.22 -8.43
N ALA A 109 -4.77 8.73 -7.43
CA ALA A 109 -5.93 8.14 -6.77
C ALA A 109 -5.72 6.72 -6.22
N LEU A 110 -4.48 6.36 -5.87
CA LEU A 110 -4.16 5.11 -5.20
C LEU A 110 -4.77 5.08 -3.80
N LYS A 111 -5.49 4.01 -3.45
CA LYS A 111 -5.92 3.67 -2.09
C LYS A 111 -5.08 2.49 -1.61
N LEU A 112 -4.17 2.72 -0.68
CA LEU A 112 -3.26 1.71 -0.16
C LEU A 112 -3.53 1.46 1.33
N ILE A 113 -3.97 0.25 1.64
CA ILE A 113 -4.40 -0.14 2.98
C ILE A 113 -3.54 -1.33 3.43
N ALA A 114 -2.59 -1.08 4.34
CA ALA A 114 -1.64 -2.07 4.83
C ALA A 114 -1.80 -2.28 6.34
N TYR A 115 -2.51 -3.32 6.71
CA TYR A 115 -2.78 -3.68 8.12
C TYR A 115 -2.01 -4.91 8.56
N HIS A 116 -1.42 -5.66 7.63
CA HIS A 116 -0.58 -6.82 7.87
C HIS A 116 0.78 -6.67 7.14
N HIS A 117 0.84 -6.95 5.84
CA HIS A 117 2.08 -6.86 5.06
C HIS A 117 1.82 -6.60 3.58
N ILE A 118 2.33 -5.49 3.08
CA ILE A 118 2.36 -5.20 1.64
C ILE A 118 3.79 -4.87 1.25
N GLU A 119 4.28 -5.54 0.21
CA GLU A 119 5.62 -5.33 -0.33
C GLU A 119 5.57 -5.15 -1.85
N PHE A 120 6.18 -4.06 -2.30
CA PHE A 120 6.49 -3.80 -3.70
C PHE A 120 8.00 -3.89 -3.88
N MET A 121 8.45 -4.72 -4.80
CA MET A 121 9.86 -4.75 -5.21
C MET A 121 10.18 -3.53 -6.09
N GLU A 122 11.38 -3.47 -6.66
CA GLU A 122 11.82 -2.31 -7.47
C GLU A 122 11.05 -2.17 -8.78
N ASN A 123 10.98 -0.94 -9.29
CA ASN A 123 10.38 -0.56 -10.59
C ASN A 123 8.90 -0.95 -10.74
N VAL A 124 8.12 -0.89 -9.68
CA VAL A 124 6.67 -1.14 -9.77
C VAL A 124 5.94 0.16 -10.13
N LEU A 125 5.10 0.08 -11.16
CA LEU A 125 4.24 1.17 -11.61
C LEU A 125 2.77 0.83 -11.38
N VAL A 126 2.03 1.74 -10.72
CA VAL A 126 0.59 1.61 -10.46
C VAL A 126 -0.17 2.71 -11.20
N GLY A 127 -1.12 2.31 -12.02
CA GLY A 127 -2.06 3.20 -12.70
C GLY A 127 -3.05 3.86 -11.72
N TRP A 128 -3.83 4.80 -12.24
CA TRP A 128 -4.80 5.55 -11.43
C TRP A 128 -5.99 4.71 -10.97
N ASP A 129 -6.64 5.17 -9.89
CA ASP A 129 -7.80 4.56 -9.24
C ASP A 129 -7.57 3.12 -8.75
N ALA A 130 -6.34 2.73 -8.46
CA ALA A 130 -6.06 1.42 -7.92
C ALA A 130 -6.38 1.34 -6.42
N ILE A 131 -6.87 0.17 -5.99
CA ILE A 131 -7.06 -0.18 -4.58
C ILE A 131 -6.17 -1.38 -4.28
N ILE A 132 -5.34 -1.26 -3.23
CA ILE A 132 -4.45 -2.33 -2.80
C ILE A 132 -4.64 -2.52 -1.30
N MET A 133 -5.03 -3.73 -0.88
CA MET A 133 -5.30 -4.01 0.53
C MET A 133 -4.97 -5.46 0.92
N ASP A 134 -4.42 -5.61 2.11
CA ASP A 134 -4.02 -6.90 2.68
C ASP A 134 -5.00 -7.46 3.72
N THR A 135 -6.15 -6.80 3.89
CA THR A 135 -7.14 -7.10 4.93
C THR A 135 -8.56 -6.94 4.42
N ASP A 136 -9.49 -7.76 4.92
CA ASP A 136 -10.94 -7.59 4.72
C ASP A 136 -11.57 -6.69 5.79
N PHE A 137 -10.83 -6.31 6.83
CA PHE A 137 -11.29 -5.68 8.08
C PHE A 137 -12.27 -6.54 8.91
N HIS A 138 -12.89 -7.55 8.31
CA HIS A 138 -13.87 -8.42 8.92
C HIS A 138 -13.53 -9.89 8.72
N ARG A 139 -13.78 -10.69 9.74
CA ARG A 139 -13.72 -12.15 9.62
C ARG A 139 -15.06 -12.68 9.16
N MET A 140 -15.04 -13.72 8.34
CA MET A 140 -16.23 -14.46 7.96
C MET A 140 -16.33 -15.72 8.82
N ARG A 141 -17.54 -16.05 9.30
CA ARG A 141 -17.80 -17.27 10.05
C ARG A 141 -18.42 -18.33 9.14
N ASN A 142 -17.93 -19.54 9.21
CA ASN A 142 -18.57 -20.68 8.57
C ASN A 142 -19.81 -21.08 9.39
N ARG A 143 -20.95 -21.18 8.73
CA ARG A 143 -22.24 -21.43 9.38
C ARG A 143 -22.32 -22.81 10.01
N GLU A 144 -21.66 -23.82 9.43
CA GLU A 144 -21.75 -25.22 9.85
C GLU A 144 -20.74 -25.53 10.96
N THR A 145 -19.49 -25.12 10.77
CA THR A 145 -18.39 -25.46 11.70
C THR A 145 -18.16 -24.42 12.80
N GLY A 146 -18.71 -23.21 12.66
CA GLY A 146 -18.48 -22.11 13.57
C GLY A 146 -17.07 -21.48 13.44
N THR A 147 -16.22 -21.96 12.52
CA THR A 147 -14.86 -21.48 12.35
C THR A 147 -14.80 -20.14 11.62
N PHE A 148 -13.77 -19.33 11.93
CA PHE A 148 -13.57 -18.03 11.30
C PHE A 148 -12.48 -18.06 10.23
N THR A 149 -12.63 -17.22 9.19
CA THR A 149 -11.54 -16.90 8.27
C THR A 149 -10.50 -16.04 8.96
N LYS A 150 -9.25 -16.08 8.50
CA LYS A 150 -8.17 -15.23 9.01
C LYS A 150 -8.42 -13.73 8.71
N GLY A 151 -9.03 -13.42 7.55
CA GLY A 151 -9.42 -12.07 7.11
C GLY A 151 -8.26 -11.20 6.62
N TYR A 152 -7.01 -11.63 6.67
CA TYR A 152 -5.84 -10.94 6.13
C TYR A 152 -4.83 -11.93 5.55
N ALA A 153 -4.01 -11.47 4.60
CA ALA A 153 -2.87 -12.19 4.05
C ALA A 153 -1.93 -11.19 3.36
N PRO A 154 -0.62 -11.49 3.23
CA PRO A 154 0.32 -10.57 2.61
C PRO A 154 -0.03 -10.31 1.13
N VAL A 155 0.37 -9.12 0.66
CA VAL A 155 0.38 -8.75 -0.76
C VAL A 155 1.83 -8.54 -1.16
N LEU A 156 2.32 -9.32 -2.13
CA LEU A 156 3.69 -9.29 -2.61
C LEU A 156 3.70 -9.00 -4.13
N ILE A 157 4.29 -7.90 -4.53
CA ILE A 157 4.36 -7.48 -5.94
C ILE A 157 5.81 -7.51 -6.38
N GLY A 158 6.11 -8.40 -7.31
CA GLY A 158 7.45 -8.60 -7.86
C GLY A 158 7.99 -7.38 -8.61
N ARG A 159 9.29 -7.36 -8.84
CA ARG A 159 9.96 -6.27 -9.57
C ARG A 159 9.43 -6.11 -10.99
N ASN A 160 9.52 -4.89 -11.52
CA ASN A 160 9.12 -4.54 -12.89
C ASN A 160 7.66 -4.90 -13.22
N CYS A 161 6.77 -4.93 -12.22
CA CYS A 161 5.34 -5.12 -12.44
C CYS A 161 4.66 -3.81 -12.82
N TRP A 162 3.71 -3.91 -13.72
CA TRP A 162 2.80 -2.83 -14.07
C TRP A 162 1.37 -3.17 -13.69
N ILE A 163 0.79 -2.37 -12.82
CA ILE A 163 -0.61 -2.48 -12.40
C ILE A 163 -1.40 -1.45 -13.22
N GLY A 164 -2.27 -1.92 -14.09
CA GLY A 164 -3.15 -1.05 -14.89
C GLY A 164 -4.08 -0.20 -14.02
N CYS A 165 -4.76 0.76 -14.64
CA CYS A 165 -5.70 1.60 -13.92
C CYS A 165 -6.92 0.79 -13.42
N ARG A 166 -7.55 1.28 -12.32
CA ARG A 166 -8.75 0.65 -11.70
C ARG A 166 -8.56 -0.79 -11.27
N CYS A 167 -7.32 -1.24 -11.08
CA CYS A 167 -7.08 -2.56 -10.52
C CYS A 167 -7.40 -2.61 -9.03
N THR A 168 -7.92 -3.75 -8.58
CA THR A 168 -8.14 -4.05 -7.15
C THR A 168 -7.28 -5.23 -6.76
N ILE A 169 -6.28 -5.00 -5.90
CA ILE A 169 -5.36 -6.02 -5.38
C ILE A 169 -5.75 -6.32 -3.94
N LEU A 170 -6.18 -7.53 -3.71
CA LEU A 170 -6.67 -8.00 -2.41
C LEU A 170 -5.60 -8.85 -1.71
N LYS A 171 -5.85 -9.11 -0.43
CA LYS A 171 -5.03 -9.99 0.40
C LYS A 171 -4.73 -11.33 -0.28
N GLY A 172 -3.52 -11.83 -0.08
CA GLY A 172 -3.06 -13.10 -0.65
C GLY A 172 -2.56 -13.00 -2.09
N THR A 173 -2.57 -11.79 -2.67
CA THR A 173 -1.98 -11.59 -4.00
C THR A 173 -0.46 -11.71 -3.92
N HIS A 174 0.09 -12.55 -4.78
CA HIS A 174 1.53 -12.65 -5.03
C HIS A 174 1.75 -12.64 -6.55
N LEU A 175 2.33 -11.56 -7.06
CA LEU A 175 2.71 -11.41 -8.47
C LEU A 175 4.20 -11.67 -8.64
N PRO A 176 4.61 -12.62 -9.50
CA PRO A 176 5.99 -12.75 -9.92
C PRO A 176 6.50 -11.47 -10.59
N ALA A 177 7.80 -11.34 -10.74
CA ALA A 177 8.42 -10.23 -11.46
C ALA A 177 7.93 -10.13 -12.91
N TYR A 178 7.94 -8.91 -13.49
CA TYR A 178 7.57 -8.65 -14.90
C TYR A 178 6.12 -9.03 -15.25
N CYS A 179 5.20 -9.00 -14.29
CA CYS A 179 3.78 -9.17 -14.57
C CYS A 179 3.07 -7.84 -14.81
N THR A 180 2.10 -7.87 -15.71
CA THR A 180 1.18 -6.76 -15.96
C THR A 180 -0.24 -7.16 -15.56
N LEU A 181 -0.89 -6.38 -14.72
CA LEU A 181 -2.35 -6.47 -14.54
C LEU A 181 -3.02 -5.53 -15.56
N ALA A 182 -3.86 -6.08 -16.42
CA ALA A 182 -4.68 -5.28 -17.32
C ALA A 182 -5.63 -4.37 -16.52
N ALA A 183 -6.03 -3.24 -17.12
CA ALA A 183 -6.93 -2.31 -16.48
C ALA A 183 -8.22 -2.98 -15.97
N GLY A 184 -8.69 -2.59 -14.80
CA GLY A 184 -9.91 -3.14 -14.18
C GLY A 184 -9.75 -4.54 -13.57
N THR A 185 -8.55 -5.11 -13.55
CA THR A 185 -8.34 -6.45 -12.98
C THR A 185 -8.50 -6.44 -11.46
N THR A 186 -9.30 -7.39 -10.96
CA THR A 186 -9.37 -7.71 -9.51
C THR A 186 -8.68 -9.03 -9.25
N ILE A 187 -7.74 -9.05 -8.30
CA ILE A 187 -6.96 -10.23 -7.95
C ILE A 187 -6.79 -10.37 -6.44
N GLY A 188 -6.91 -11.59 -5.92
CA GLY A 188 -6.72 -11.94 -4.50
C GLY A 188 -6.10 -13.33 -4.35
N LYS A 189 -5.14 -13.68 -5.22
CA LYS A 189 -4.47 -14.97 -5.20
C LYS A 189 -3.03 -14.88 -5.65
N LYS A 190 -2.25 -15.89 -5.31
CA LYS A 190 -0.92 -16.10 -5.86
C LYS A 190 -1.02 -16.48 -7.34
N ILE A 191 -0.14 -15.90 -8.15
CA ILE A 191 0.12 -16.30 -9.53
C ILE A 191 1.34 -17.22 -9.53
N ASP A 192 1.15 -18.47 -9.97
CA ASP A 192 2.20 -19.46 -9.99
C ASP A 192 3.07 -19.36 -11.26
N GLY A 193 4.29 -19.92 -11.13
CA GLY A 193 5.29 -19.97 -12.18
C GLY A 193 6.04 -18.65 -12.37
N GLU A 194 6.77 -18.57 -13.48
CA GLU A 194 7.57 -17.40 -13.84
C GLU A 194 6.69 -16.18 -14.20
N GLY A 195 7.32 -15.02 -14.21
CA GLY A 195 6.70 -13.76 -14.63
C GLY A 195 6.40 -13.67 -16.14
N TYR A 196 6.53 -12.44 -16.69
CA TYR A 196 6.26 -12.13 -18.10
C TYR A 196 4.83 -12.44 -18.53
N LYS A 197 3.86 -12.15 -17.66
CA LYS A 197 2.44 -12.43 -17.89
C LYS A 197 1.63 -11.15 -17.93
N ILE A 198 0.67 -11.09 -18.86
CA ILE A 198 -0.44 -10.14 -18.79
C ILE A 198 -1.63 -10.88 -18.19
N ILE A 199 -2.17 -10.34 -17.10
CA ILE A 199 -3.22 -10.97 -16.32
C ILE A 199 -4.45 -10.08 -16.38
N SER A 200 -5.61 -10.65 -16.69
CA SER A 200 -6.89 -9.96 -16.63
C SER A 200 -7.97 -10.87 -16.06
N ASN A 201 -9.07 -10.29 -15.61
CA ASN A 201 -10.26 -11.06 -15.22
C ASN A 201 -11.03 -11.51 -16.45
N THR A 202 -11.52 -12.72 -16.40
CA THR A 202 -12.65 -13.14 -17.26
C THR A 202 -13.95 -12.61 -16.68
N SER A 203 -14.94 -12.37 -17.51
CA SER A 203 -16.23 -11.78 -17.15
C SER A 203 -17.15 -12.68 -16.29
N GLU A 204 -16.73 -13.89 -15.94
CA GLU A 204 -17.57 -14.83 -15.20
C GLU A 204 -17.47 -14.62 -13.68
N LEU A 205 -18.62 -14.46 -13.04
CA LEU A 205 -18.75 -14.50 -11.59
C LEU A 205 -18.55 -15.94 -11.09
N LYS A 206 -17.70 -16.13 -10.10
CA LYS A 206 -17.50 -17.42 -9.43
C LYS A 206 -17.83 -17.30 -7.96
N ILE A 207 -18.57 -18.29 -7.44
CA ILE A 207 -18.73 -18.46 -6.00
C ILE A 207 -17.38 -18.92 -5.43
N VAL A 208 -16.81 -18.13 -4.53
CA VAL A 208 -15.48 -18.39 -3.95
C VAL A 208 -15.57 -19.29 -2.74
N LYS A 209 -16.63 -19.14 -1.94
CA LYS A 209 -16.94 -19.94 -0.75
C LYS A 209 -18.45 -19.98 -0.53
N GLU A 210 -18.93 -21.12 -0.07
CA GLU A 210 -20.31 -21.31 0.39
C GLU A 210 -20.34 -21.42 1.92
N ASN A 211 -21.52 -21.21 2.53
CA ASN A 211 -21.73 -21.32 3.99
C ASN A 211 -20.89 -20.37 4.87
N TYR A 212 -20.40 -19.26 4.30
CA TYR A 212 -19.71 -18.20 5.06
C TYR A 212 -20.54 -16.92 5.07
N TYR A 213 -20.54 -16.25 6.22
CA TYR A 213 -21.16 -14.95 6.38
C TYR A 213 -20.33 -14.07 7.31
N ARG A 214 -20.57 -12.78 7.27
CA ARG A 214 -19.97 -11.82 8.20
C ARG A 214 -20.71 -11.91 9.55
N GLU A 215 -20.00 -12.24 10.62
CA GLU A 215 -20.57 -12.27 11.96
C GLU A 215 -20.62 -10.87 12.57
N LEU A 216 -21.84 -10.34 12.75
CA LEU A 216 -22.04 -9.02 13.35
C LEU A 216 -21.65 -9.05 14.84
N GLY A 217 -20.77 -8.14 15.24
CA GLY A 217 -20.33 -8.01 16.63
C GLY A 217 -19.08 -8.81 17.01
N ASN A 218 -18.64 -9.80 16.21
CA ASN A 218 -17.44 -10.61 16.48
C ASN A 218 -16.60 -10.88 15.22
N ASP A 219 -16.57 -9.94 14.30
CA ASP A 219 -15.87 -10.07 13.02
C ASP A 219 -14.51 -9.36 12.98
N ALA A 220 -14.07 -8.77 14.08
CA ALA A 220 -12.81 -8.08 14.17
C ALA A 220 -11.61 -9.00 13.87
N ILE A 221 -10.70 -8.55 13.02
CA ILE A 221 -9.49 -9.28 12.69
C ILE A 221 -8.50 -9.21 13.85
N VAL A 222 -7.97 -10.38 14.23
CA VAL A 222 -6.84 -10.47 15.16
C VAL A 222 -5.57 -10.57 14.32
N TYR A 223 -4.81 -9.47 14.28
CA TYR A 223 -3.50 -9.44 13.60
C TYR A 223 -2.44 -10.11 14.48
N PRO A 224 -1.40 -10.73 13.90
CA PRO A 224 -0.31 -11.29 14.67
C PRO A 224 0.36 -10.18 15.49
N VAL A 225 0.57 -10.43 16.77
CA VAL A 225 1.43 -9.58 17.61
C VAL A 225 2.86 -9.89 17.19
N ASP A 226 3.63 -8.88 16.77
CA ASP A 226 5.01 -9.07 16.36
C ASP A 226 5.82 -9.77 17.45
N SER A 227 6.32 -10.95 17.16
CA SER A 227 7.34 -11.66 17.93
C SER A 227 8.75 -11.04 17.77
N ILE A 228 8.84 -9.73 17.49
CA ILE A 228 10.09 -9.00 17.29
C ILE A 228 10.36 -8.09 18.50
N ASN A 229 10.39 -8.69 19.70
CA ASN A 229 11.04 -8.09 20.85
C ASN A 229 11.93 -9.12 21.55
N ASN A 230 12.74 -9.86 20.79
CA ASN A 230 13.86 -10.61 21.33
C ASN A 230 14.90 -10.80 20.22
N ARG A 231 15.73 -9.78 20.01
CA ARG A 231 17.15 -9.89 19.68
C ARG A 231 17.82 -8.52 19.78
#